data_84964dc757dd5e8e1eef9bc9945eaf92
#
_entry.id   84964dc757dd5e8e1eef9bc9945eaf92
#
_cell.length_a   1.000
_cell.length_b   1.000
_cell.length_c   1.000
_cell.angle_alpha   90.00
_cell.angle_beta   90.00
_cell.angle_gamma   90.00
#
_symmetry.space_group_name_H-M   'P 1'
#
loop_
_entity.id
_entity.type
_entity.pdbx_description
1 polymer ?
#
loop_
_entity_poly.entity_id
_entity_poly.type
_entity_poly.pdbx_seq_one_letter_code
_entity_poly.pdbx_strand_id
1 'polypeptide(L)'
;MFEVFGPYILALVLVNLVGQILSKLQDYTVYKLEIAGNYHLARLCFDTLSNQSMTFHTSRFGGSLVSQTSRFMSGYTGLVDVTVYSLVPTITSVICTVAALASVVPTFTVILVCIMAVYIAFVWLMYKRIMPLSA
;
A
#
# COMPACT_ATOMS: atom_id res chain seq x y z
N MET A 1 -12.76 -3.38 -42.49
CA MET A 1 -11.85 -2.91 -41.43
C MET A 1 -12.49 -3.02 -40.05
N PHE A 2 -13.73 -2.60 -39.84
CA PHE A 2 -14.44 -2.72 -38.55
C PHE A 2 -14.69 -4.17 -38.10
N GLU A 3 -14.91 -5.10 -39.01
CA GLU A 3 -15.18 -6.51 -38.66
C GLU A 3 -13.97 -7.23 -38.04
N VAL A 4 -12.74 -6.80 -38.35
CA VAL A 4 -11.52 -7.41 -37.82
C VAL A 4 -11.14 -6.77 -36.48
N PHE A 5 -11.31 -5.45 -36.32
CA PHE A 5 -10.94 -4.73 -35.10
C PHE A 5 -12.02 -4.73 -34.03
N GLY A 6 -13.31 -4.92 -34.42
CA GLY A 6 -14.45 -4.92 -33.51
C GLY A 6 -14.30 -5.87 -32.31
N PRO A 7 -14.00 -7.16 -32.51
CA PRO A 7 -13.87 -8.11 -31.42
C PRO A 7 -12.69 -7.79 -30.46
N TYR A 8 -11.59 -7.22 -30.98
CA TYR A 8 -10.44 -6.82 -30.13
C TYR A 8 -10.78 -5.60 -29.25
N ILE A 9 -11.49 -4.62 -29.82
CA ILE A 9 -11.94 -3.45 -29.06
C ILE A 9 -12.93 -3.88 -27.97
N LEU A 10 -13.86 -4.77 -28.30
CA LEU A 10 -14.84 -5.29 -27.35
C LEU A 10 -14.17 -6.09 -26.22
N ALA A 11 -13.18 -6.91 -26.55
CA ALA A 11 -12.39 -7.64 -25.57
C ALA A 11 -11.64 -6.68 -24.63
N LEU A 12 -11.02 -5.63 -25.16
CA LEU A 12 -10.33 -4.60 -24.35
C LEU A 12 -11.30 -3.89 -23.40
N VAL A 13 -12.48 -3.52 -23.89
CA VAL A 13 -13.51 -2.86 -23.06
C VAL A 13 -13.99 -3.80 -21.96
N LEU A 14 -14.23 -5.07 -22.26
CA LEU A 14 -14.65 -6.07 -21.27
C LEU A 14 -13.59 -6.28 -20.19
N VAL A 15 -12.33 -6.43 -20.58
CA VAL A 15 -11.22 -6.58 -19.61
C VAL A 15 -11.12 -5.36 -18.71
N ASN A 16 -11.23 -4.14 -19.26
CA ASN A 16 -11.22 -2.92 -18.46
C ASN A 16 -12.42 -2.84 -17.50
N LEU A 17 -13.63 -3.19 -17.94
CA LEU A 17 -14.80 -3.23 -17.08
C LEU A 17 -14.65 -4.20 -15.91
N VAL A 18 -14.19 -5.42 -16.19
CA VAL A 18 -13.92 -6.41 -15.14
C VAL A 18 -12.86 -5.88 -14.16
N GLY A 19 -11.77 -5.28 -14.67
CA GLY A 19 -10.75 -4.65 -13.84
C GLY A 19 -11.31 -3.56 -12.92
N GLN A 20 -12.19 -2.68 -13.46
CA GLN A 20 -12.84 -1.63 -12.66
C GLN A 20 -13.74 -2.21 -11.56
N ILE A 21 -14.50 -3.26 -11.85
CA ILE A 21 -15.36 -3.92 -10.87
C ILE A 21 -14.52 -4.54 -9.74
N LEU A 22 -13.45 -5.24 -10.10
CA LEU A 22 -12.53 -5.84 -9.12
C LEU A 22 -11.86 -4.79 -8.25
N SER A 23 -11.43 -3.66 -8.82
CA SER A 23 -10.86 -2.54 -8.08
C SER A 23 -11.86 -1.96 -7.07
N LYS A 24 -13.12 -1.80 -7.46
CA LYS A 24 -14.17 -1.31 -6.54
C LYS A 24 -14.47 -2.29 -5.42
N LEU A 25 -14.41 -3.58 -5.68
CA LEU A 25 -14.56 -4.61 -4.66
C LEU A 25 -13.38 -4.60 -3.68
N GLN A 26 -12.17 -4.38 -4.19
CA GLN A 26 -10.97 -4.19 -3.36
C GLN A 26 -11.11 -2.96 -2.46
N ASP A 27 -11.46 -1.80 -3.02
CA ASP A 27 -11.68 -0.55 -2.27
C ASP A 27 -12.67 -0.76 -1.12
N TYR A 28 -13.79 -1.43 -1.40
CA TYR A 28 -14.82 -1.71 -0.39
C TYR A 28 -14.29 -2.62 0.75
N THR A 29 -13.50 -3.62 0.39
CA THR A 29 -12.91 -4.56 1.37
C THR A 29 -11.89 -3.86 2.25
N VAL A 30 -11.02 -3.03 1.66
CA VAL A 30 -10.00 -2.23 2.38
C VAL A 30 -10.68 -1.24 3.32
N TYR A 31 -11.70 -0.53 2.85
CA TYR A 31 -12.47 0.41 3.67
C TYR A 31 -13.08 -0.26 4.91
N LYS A 32 -13.66 -1.45 4.76
CA LYS A 32 -14.15 -2.24 5.92
C LYS A 32 -13.04 -2.64 6.88
N LEU A 33 -11.89 -3.04 6.34
CA LEU A 33 -10.74 -3.42 7.14
C LEU A 33 -10.22 -2.22 7.96
N GLU A 34 -10.14 -1.05 7.33
CA GLU A 34 -9.69 0.19 7.99
C GLU A 34 -10.65 0.62 9.10
N ILE A 35 -11.96 0.58 8.86
CA ILE A 35 -12.95 0.92 9.88
C ILE A 35 -12.84 -0.04 11.07
N ALA A 36 -12.77 -1.34 10.82
CA ALA A 36 -12.66 -2.33 11.87
C ALA A 36 -11.34 -2.17 12.65
N GLY A 37 -10.22 -1.97 11.95
CA GLY A 37 -8.91 -1.75 12.55
C GLY A 37 -8.87 -0.47 13.38
N ASN A 38 -9.35 0.64 12.85
CA ASN A 38 -9.42 1.91 13.57
C ASN A 38 -10.31 1.82 14.80
N TYR A 39 -11.44 1.13 14.71
CA TYR A 39 -12.31 0.89 15.88
C TYR A 39 -11.61 0.10 16.99
N HIS A 40 -10.94 -1.00 16.64
CA HIS A 40 -10.19 -1.80 17.60
C HIS A 40 -9.02 -1.03 18.23
N LEU A 41 -8.28 -0.28 17.41
CA LEU A 41 -7.17 0.57 17.88
C LEU A 41 -7.66 1.68 18.82
N ALA A 42 -8.75 2.36 18.45
CA ALA A 42 -9.33 3.41 19.29
C ALA A 42 -9.77 2.85 20.64
N ARG A 43 -10.43 1.69 20.65
CA ARG A 43 -10.84 1.01 21.87
C ARG A 43 -9.64 0.60 22.72
N LEU A 44 -8.62 0.01 22.13
CA LEU A 44 -7.39 -0.37 22.82
C LEU A 44 -6.70 0.83 23.46
N CYS A 45 -6.57 1.93 22.71
CA CYS A 45 -6.00 3.18 23.23
C CYS A 45 -6.84 3.73 24.38
N PHE A 46 -8.16 3.74 24.26
CA PHE A 46 -9.06 4.21 25.30
C PHE A 46 -8.96 3.36 26.56
N ASP A 47 -9.02 2.04 26.44
CA ASP A 47 -8.91 1.09 27.54
C ASP A 47 -7.55 1.23 28.26
N THR A 48 -6.47 1.37 27.49
CA THR A 48 -5.12 1.57 28.03
C THR A 48 -5.01 2.89 28.78
N LEU A 49 -5.55 3.98 28.23
CA LEU A 49 -5.54 5.29 28.87
C LEU A 49 -6.44 5.35 30.11
N SER A 50 -7.62 4.72 30.06
CA SER A 50 -8.55 4.70 31.19
C SER A 50 -8.03 3.95 32.42
N ASN A 51 -7.17 2.95 32.20
CA ASN A 51 -6.55 2.16 33.25
C ASN A 51 -5.28 2.80 33.83
N GLN A 52 -4.87 3.98 33.36
CA GLN A 52 -3.73 4.72 33.96
C GLN A 52 -4.12 5.46 35.23
N SER A 53 -3.14 5.67 36.13
CA SER A 53 -3.35 6.35 37.37
C SER A 53 -3.74 7.83 37.18
N MET A 54 -4.47 8.37 38.15
CA MET A 54 -4.88 9.80 38.17
C MET A 54 -3.68 10.75 38.05
N THR A 55 -2.54 10.36 38.61
CA THR A 55 -1.27 11.11 38.50
C THR A 55 -0.77 11.19 37.05
N PHE A 56 -0.99 10.17 36.24
CA PHE A 56 -0.65 10.17 34.82
C PHE A 56 -1.50 11.18 34.05
N HIS A 57 -2.80 11.25 34.35
CA HIS A 57 -3.72 12.17 33.69
C HIS A 57 -3.46 13.63 34.05
N THR A 58 -3.03 13.91 35.28
CA THR A 58 -2.72 15.28 35.74
C THR A 58 -1.33 15.75 35.28
N SER A 59 -0.38 14.84 35.05
CA SER A 59 0.98 15.17 34.61
C SER A 59 1.10 15.38 33.11
N ARG A 60 0.15 14.93 32.31
CA ARG A 60 0.13 15.09 30.83
C ARG A 60 -1.16 15.81 30.42
N PHE A 61 -1.00 16.86 29.64
CA PHE A 61 -2.15 17.56 29.03
C PHE A 61 -3.00 16.57 28.22
N GLY A 62 -4.28 16.42 28.54
CA GLY A 62 -5.20 15.50 27.86
C GLY A 62 -5.21 15.66 26.33
N GLY A 63 -5.01 16.87 25.81
CA GLY A 63 -4.88 17.13 24.38
C GLY A 63 -3.66 16.46 23.71
N SER A 64 -2.56 16.30 24.45
CA SER A 64 -1.37 15.60 23.93
C SER A 64 -1.63 14.10 23.72
N LEU A 65 -2.34 13.47 24.63
CA LEU A 65 -2.70 12.03 24.55
C LEU A 65 -3.66 11.76 23.39
N VAL A 66 -4.67 12.60 23.21
CA VAL A 66 -5.60 12.52 22.07
C VAL A 66 -4.85 12.69 20.74
N SER A 67 -3.92 13.66 20.67
CA SER A 67 -3.10 13.88 19.49
C SER A 67 -2.20 12.67 19.16
N GLN A 68 -1.58 12.03 20.16
CA GLN A 68 -0.77 10.84 19.98
C GLN A 68 -1.60 9.65 19.47
N THR A 69 -2.80 9.45 20.05
CA THR A 69 -3.73 8.40 19.59
C THR A 69 -4.15 8.64 18.15
N SER A 70 -4.50 9.88 17.79
CA SER A 70 -4.87 10.23 16.43
C SER A 70 -3.73 9.97 15.42
N ARG A 71 -2.50 10.34 15.78
CA ARG A 71 -1.31 10.07 14.95
C ARG A 71 -1.06 8.56 14.77
N PHE A 72 -1.28 7.79 15.83
CA PHE A 72 -1.13 6.33 15.76
C PHE A 72 -2.17 5.70 14.82
N MET A 73 -3.42 6.13 14.90
CA MET A 73 -4.49 5.67 14.00
C MET A 73 -4.22 6.08 12.55
N SER A 74 -3.79 7.32 12.32
CA SER A 74 -3.40 7.78 10.97
C SER A 74 -2.21 6.99 10.42
N GLY A 75 -1.25 6.63 11.28
CA GLY A 75 -0.13 5.76 10.90
C GLY A 75 -0.58 4.37 10.46
N TYR A 76 -1.55 3.79 11.16
CA TYR A 76 -2.14 2.50 10.77
C TYR A 76 -2.82 2.58 9.41
N THR A 77 -3.70 3.57 9.20
CA THR A 77 -4.38 3.77 7.91
C THR A 77 -3.36 3.97 6.79
N GLY A 78 -2.34 4.81 7.00
CA GLY A 78 -1.29 5.02 6.02
C GLY A 78 -0.48 3.76 5.69
N LEU A 79 -0.24 2.88 6.66
CA LEU A 79 0.41 1.58 6.43
C LEU A 79 -0.48 0.64 5.58
N VAL A 80 -1.77 0.59 5.87
CA VAL A 80 -2.74 -0.20 5.08
C VAL A 80 -2.79 0.32 3.65
N ASP A 81 -2.93 1.63 3.47
CA ASP A 81 -2.98 2.28 2.16
C ASP A 81 -1.72 1.97 1.33
N VAL A 82 -0.54 2.22 1.87
CA VAL A 82 0.72 1.95 1.17
C VAL A 82 0.86 0.46 0.82
N THR A 83 0.47 -0.43 1.73
CA THR A 83 0.56 -1.87 1.49
C THR A 83 -0.38 -2.31 0.38
N VAL A 84 -1.65 -1.92 0.45
CA VAL A 84 -2.69 -2.41 -0.46
C VAL A 84 -2.66 -1.71 -1.81
N TYR A 85 -2.47 -0.39 -1.84
CA TYR A 85 -2.55 0.39 -3.08
C TYR A 85 -1.21 0.63 -3.77
N SER A 86 -0.08 0.42 -3.07
CA SER A 86 1.23 0.62 -3.67
C SER A 86 2.04 -0.68 -3.73
N LEU A 87 2.27 -1.33 -2.60
CA LEU A 87 3.20 -2.45 -2.51
C LEU A 87 2.68 -3.70 -3.22
N VAL A 88 1.44 -4.11 -2.94
CA VAL A 88 0.83 -5.29 -3.57
C VAL A 88 0.68 -5.13 -5.09
N PRO A 89 0.11 -4.04 -5.63
CA PRO A 89 0.02 -3.86 -7.08
C PRO A 89 1.38 -3.78 -7.76
N THR A 90 2.37 -3.13 -7.14
CA THR A 90 3.72 -3.04 -7.70
C THR A 90 4.37 -4.41 -7.82
N ILE A 91 4.34 -5.22 -6.75
CA ILE A 91 4.90 -6.58 -6.78
C ILE A 91 4.19 -7.43 -7.82
N THR A 92 2.85 -7.39 -7.86
CA THR A 92 2.05 -8.14 -8.83
C THR A 92 2.38 -7.72 -10.26
N SER A 93 2.46 -6.43 -10.52
CA SER A 93 2.80 -5.88 -11.83
C SER A 93 4.18 -6.31 -12.29
N VAL A 94 5.18 -6.26 -11.41
CA VAL A 94 6.54 -6.72 -11.71
C VAL A 94 6.56 -8.20 -12.06
N ILE A 95 5.92 -9.05 -11.26
CA ILE A 95 5.85 -10.49 -11.49
C ILE A 95 5.17 -10.78 -12.83
N CYS A 96 4.01 -10.18 -13.09
CA CYS A 96 3.28 -10.36 -14.34
C CYS A 96 4.06 -9.88 -15.55
N THR A 97 4.74 -8.73 -15.45
CA THR A 97 5.55 -8.18 -16.55
C THR A 97 6.73 -9.08 -16.85
N VAL A 98 7.46 -9.53 -15.84
CA VAL A 98 8.60 -10.45 -16.02
C VAL A 98 8.13 -11.78 -16.63
N ALA A 99 7.03 -12.34 -16.13
CA ALA A 99 6.49 -13.59 -16.67
C ALA A 99 6.05 -13.45 -18.13
N ALA A 100 5.37 -12.37 -18.47
CA ALA A 100 4.93 -12.10 -19.85
C ALA A 100 6.11 -11.86 -20.80
N LEU A 101 7.11 -11.07 -20.39
CA LEU A 101 8.27 -10.79 -21.22
C LEU A 101 9.19 -12.01 -21.38
N ALA A 102 9.34 -12.81 -20.34
CA ALA A 102 10.18 -14.02 -20.41
C ALA A 102 9.70 -15.01 -21.46
N SER A 103 8.40 -15.06 -21.75
CA SER A 103 7.81 -15.91 -22.76
C SER A 103 8.00 -15.40 -24.20
N VAL A 104 8.16 -14.07 -24.38
CA VAL A 104 8.21 -13.43 -25.70
C VAL A 104 9.64 -13.02 -26.08
N VAL A 105 10.37 -12.39 -25.18
CA VAL A 105 11.73 -11.85 -25.43
C VAL A 105 12.63 -12.08 -24.21
N PRO A 106 13.19 -13.29 -24.02
CA PRO A 106 13.94 -13.64 -22.82
C PRO A 106 15.19 -12.78 -22.61
N THR A 107 15.89 -12.40 -23.66
CA THR A 107 17.08 -11.56 -23.57
C THR A 107 16.76 -10.16 -22.99
N PHE A 108 15.66 -9.58 -23.42
CA PHE A 108 15.20 -8.28 -22.92
C PHE A 108 14.78 -8.36 -21.45
N THR A 109 14.16 -9.47 -21.06
CA THR A 109 13.75 -9.70 -19.65
C THR A 109 14.94 -9.72 -18.71
N VAL A 110 16.04 -10.37 -19.10
CA VAL A 110 17.28 -10.40 -18.29
C VAL A 110 17.83 -8.99 -18.09
N ILE A 111 17.90 -8.20 -19.16
CA ILE A 111 18.39 -6.81 -19.10
C ILE A 111 17.49 -5.98 -18.15
N LEU A 112 16.18 -6.11 -18.26
CA LEU A 112 15.21 -5.39 -17.43
C LEU A 112 15.37 -5.75 -15.95
N VAL A 113 15.50 -7.04 -15.62
CA VAL A 113 15.72 -7.50 -14.23
C VAL A 113 17.04 -6.98 -13.68
N CYS A 114 18.11 -6.96 -14.49
CA CYS A 114 19.40 -6.38 -14.08
C CYS A 114 19.28 -4.88 -13.76
N ILE A 115 18.59 -4.12 -14.61
CA ILE A 115 18.37 -2.69 -14.39
C ILE A 115 17.56 -2.47 -13.11
N MET A 116 16.50 -3.26 -12.88
CA MET A 116 15.71 -3.18 -11.64
C MET A 116 16.55 -3.49 -10.40
N ALA A 117 17.38 -4.51 -10.45
CA ALA A 117 18.27 -4.87 -9.34
C ALA A 117 19.26 -3.73 -9.01
N VAL A 118 19.87 -3.12 -10.02
CA VAL A 118 20.75 -1.95 -9.86
C VAL A 118 19.99 -0.77 -9.27
N TYR A 119 18.78 -0.49 -9.73
CA TYR A 119 17.94 0.59 -9.20
C TYR A 119 17.61 0.37 -7.71
N ILE A 120 17.18 -0.83 -7.33
CA ILE A 120 16.86 -1.18 -5.94
C ILE A 120 18.11 -1.05 -5.06
N ALA A 121 19.27 -1.54 -5.52
CA ALA A 121 20.53 -1.40 -4.81
C ALA A 121 20.92 0.06 -4.61
N PHE A 122 20.75 0.90 -5.63
CA PHE A 122 21.02 2.34 -5.55
C PHE A 122 20.09 3.04 -4.55
N VAL A 123 18.80 2.78 -4.60
CA VAL A 123 17.81 3.33 -3.64
C VAL A 123 18.14 2.90 -2.22
N TRP A 124 18.50 1.62 -2.01
CA TRP A 124 18.88 1.12 -0.69
C TRP A 124 20.14 1.78 -0.14
N LEU A 125 21.15 1.99 -0.99
CA LEU A 125 22.38 2.71 -0.61
C LEU A 125 22.10 4.18 -0.24
N MET A 126 21.26 4.86 -1.03
CA MET A 126 20.84 6.24 -0.75
C MET A 126 20.07 6.33 0.55
N TYR A 127 19.11 5.42 0.78
CA TYR A 127 18.35 5.36 2.03
C TYR A 127 19.26 5.19 3.25
N LYS A 128 20.21 4.23 3.19
CA LYS A 128 21.17 3.98 4.27
C LYS A 128 22.08 5.19 4.55
N ARG A 129 22.34 6.02 3.56
CA ARG A 129 23.18 7.21 3.70
C ARG A 129 22.43 8.44 4.23
N ILE A 130 21.13 8.54 3.94
CA ILE A 130 20.30 9.69 4.31
C ILE A 130 19.71 9.52 5.72
N MET A 131 19.35 8.31 6.12
CA MET A 131 18.69 8.03 7.39
C MET A 131 19.50 8.50 8.63
N PRO A 132 20.84 8.36 8.71
CA PRO A 132 21.61 8.87 9.85
C PRO A 132 21.74 10.41 9.90
N LEU A 133 21.33 11.12 8.84
CA LEU A 133 21.34 12.59 8.80
C LEU A 133 20.04 13.23 9.32
N SER A 134 18.97 12.43 9.51
CA SER A 134 17.65 12.89 9.96
C SER A 134 17.34 12.53 11.42
N ALA A 135 18.26 11.93 12.13
CA ALA A 135 18.23 11.67 13.57
C ALA A 135 19.09 12.71 14.31
#